data_a21405b4ac4c9791f693fa6c8e1221df
#
_entry.id   a21405b4ac4c9791f693fa6c8e1221df
#
_cell.length_a   1.000
_cell.length_b   1.000
_cell.length_c   1.000
_cell.angle_alpha   90.00
_cell.angle_beta   90.00
_cell.angle_gamma   90.00
#
_symmetry.space_group_name_H-M   'P 1'
#
loop_
_entity.id
_entity.type
_entity.pdbx_description
1 polymer ?
#
loop_
_entity_poly.entity_id
_entity_poly.type
_entity_poly.pdbx_seq_one_letter_code
_entity_poly.pdbx_strand_id
1 'polypeptide(L)'
;FTDLIDGFLARKFKVTSVMGTRLDSIGDDLTVLVAVIGLFVLKADFIKEQKLIFIGLLVLFIVQVSYAFIRYRKMTGFHTWLAKTAAFLQGVFLLLVFFTNKPIIPLFYAAAIITMLQLIEEIILVHLLPHWQANVKGLYWVLKKKKPATDE
;
A
#
# COMPACT_ATOMS: atom_id res chain seq x y z
N PHE A 1 -12.40 14.14 1.60
CA PHE A 1 -13.82 13.92 1.18
C PHE A 1 -14.05 14.38 -0.26
N THR A 2 -13.48 15.50 -0.69
CA THR A 2 -13.56 16.01 -2.07
C THR A 2 -12.92 15.07 -3.07
N ASP A 3 -11.77 14.50 -2.75
CA ASP A 3 -10.99 13.59 -3.60
C ASP A 3 -11.75 12.32 -4.01
N LEU A 4 -12.58 11.79 -3.10
CA LEU A 4 -13.46 10.64 -3.37
C LEU A 4 -14.57 11.01 -4.37
N ILE A 5 -15.07 12.23 -4.28
CA ILE A 5 -16.13 12.76 -5.15
C ILE A 5 -15.54 13.10 -6.52
N ASP A 6 -14.39 13.75 -6.56
CA ASP A 6 -13.70 14.14 -7.80
C ASP A 6 -13.26 12.92 -8.61
N GLY A 7 -12.71 11.89 -7.95
CA GLY A 7 -12.38 10.62 -8.59
C GLY A 7 -13.60 9.84 -9.09
N PHE A 8 -14.74 9.92 -8.42
CA PHE A 8 -16.00 9.32 -8.87
C PHE A 8 -16.58 10.08 -10.07
N LEU A 9 -16.60 11.42 -10.01
CA LEU A 9 -17.06 12.26 -11.12
C LEU A 9 -16.19 12.12 -12.36
N ALA A 10 -14.85 12.13 -12.21
CA ALA A 10 -13.92 11.97 -13.31
C ALA A 10 -14.09 10.63 -14.04
N ARG A 11 -14.34 9.55 -13.29
CA ARG A 11 -14.64 8.22 -13.87
C ARG A 11 -16.00 8.20 -14.54
N LYS A 12 -17.03 8.84 -13.97
CA LYS A 12 -18.37 8.91 -14.53
C LYS A 12 -18.42 9.70 -15.83
N PHE A 13 -17.61 10.77 -15.92
CA PHE A 13 -17.54 11.62 -17.11
C PHE A 13 -16.44 11.23 -18.10
N LYS A 14 -15.70 10.13 -17.85
CA LYS A 14 -14.59 9.64 -18.71
C LYS A 14 -13.50 10.70 -18.98
N VAL A 15 -13.28 11.63 -18.05
CA VAL A 15 -12.29 12.72 -18.15
C VAL A 15 -11.04 12.39 -17.32
N THR A 16 -10.68 11.11 -17.21
CA THR A 16 -9.46 10.70 -16.51
C THR A 16 -8.24 10.97 -17.39
N SER A 17 -7.39 11.90 -16.96
CA SER A 17 -6.09 12.09 -17.60
C SER A 17 -5.03 11.23 -16.92
N VAL A 18 -4.09 10.70 -17.71
CA VAL A 18 -2.92 9.96 -17.17
C VAL A 18 -2.11 10.81 -16.17
N MET A 19 -2.10 12.12 -16.39
CA MET A 19 -1.42 13.08 -15.53
C MET A 19 -2.17 13.28 -14.20
N GLY A 20 -3.50 13.34 -14.23
CA GLY A 20 -4.33 13.41 -13.03
C GLY A 20 -4.14 12.19 -12.12
N THR A 21 -4.15 10.99 -12.68
CA THR A 21 -3.92 9.76 -11.92
C THR A 21 -2.53 9.69 -11.28
N ARG A 22 -1.51 10.25 -11.95
CA ARG A 22 -0.16 10.33 -11.37
C ARG A 22 -0.06 11.35 -10.25
N LEU A 23 -0.70 12.51 -10.40
CA LEU A 23 -0.74 13.54 -9.36
C LEU A 23 -1.49 13.06 -8.11
N ASP A 24 -2.57 12.32 -8.29
CA ASP A 24 -3.34 11.65 -7.24
C ASP A 24 -2.44 10.69 -6.45
N SER A 25 -1.76 9.77 -7.13
CA SER A 25 -0.82 8.84 -6.49
C SER A 25 0.32 9.54 -5.75
N ILE A 26 0.89 10.62 -6.30
CA ILE A 26 1.93 11.41 -5.63
C ILE A 26 1.35 12.12 -4.40
N GLY A 27 0.13 12.63 -4.48
CA GLY A 27 -0.57 13.26 -3.37
C GLY A 27 -0.80 12.28 -2.20
N ASP A 28 -1.24 11.08 -2.52
CA ASP A 28 -1.43 10.00 -1.55
C ASP A 28 -0.10 9.62 -0.87
N ASP A 29 0.96 9.41 -1.64
CA ASP A 29 2.29 9.09 -1.12
C ASP A 29 2.85 10.20 -0.21
N LEU A 30 2.69 11.47 -0.61
CA LEU A 30 3.08 12.62 0.20
C LEU A 30 2.27 12.72 1.49
N THR A 31 0.97 12.45 1.44
CA THR A 31 0.10 12.46 2.61
C THR A 31 0.54 11.41 3.63
N VAL A 32 0.84 10.20 3.17
CA VAL A 32 1.37 9.13 4.04
C VAL A 32 2.73 9.52 4.61
N LEU A 33 3.63 10.10 3.80
CA LEU A 33 4.95 10.55 4.25
C LEU A 33 4.85 11.61 5.34
N VAL A 34 4.02 12.65 5.13
CA VAL A 34 3.79 13.71 6.12
C VAL A 34 3.15 13.16 7.40
N ALA A 35 2.19 12.23 7.27
CA ALA A 35 1.57 11.59 8.43
C ALA A 35 2.58 10.76 9.24
N VAL A 36 3.48 10.04 8.57
CA VAL A 36 4.56 9.29 9.22
C VAL A 36 5.53 10.23 9.94
N ILE A 37 5.95 11.33 9.29
CA ILE A 37 6.79 12.34 9.93
C ILE A 37 6.06 12.95 11.15
N GLY A 38 4.80 13.31 11.01
CA GLY A 38 3.97 13.79 12.10
C GLY A 38 3.89 12.81 13.26
N LEU A 39 3.80 11.52 12.98
CA LEU A 39 3.82 10.47 14.00
C LEU A 39 5.15 10.43 14.77
N PHE A 40 6.28 10.58 14.06
CA PHE A 40 7.62 10.67 14.69
C PHE A 40 7.75 11.87 15.62
N VAL A 41 7.16 13.01 15.26
CA VAL A 41 7.24 14.24 16.05
C VAL A 41 6.25 14.21 17.22
N LEU A 42 5.00 13.84 16.97
CA LEU A 42 3.91 13.97 17.95
C LEU A 42 3.74 12.76 18.86
N LYS A 43 4.18 11.58 18.45
CA LYS A 43 4.02 10.31 19.16
C LYS A 43 5.33 9.54 19.26
N ALA A 44 6.44 10.25 19.57
CA ALA A 44 7.80 9.68 19.62
C ALA A 44 7.91 8.49 20.58
N ASP A 45 7.22 8.51 21.71
CA ASP A 45 7.27 7.42 22.68
C ASP A 45 6.60 6.16 22.14
N PHE A 46 5.46 6.29 21.46
CA PHE A 46 4.81 5.18 20.77
C PHE A 46 5.74 4.55 19.71
N ILE A 47 6.46 5.37 18.95
CA ILE A 47 7.42 4.86 17.97
C ILE A 47 8.58 4.12 18.64
N LYS A 48 9.09 4.63 19.76
CA LYS A 48 10.15 3.95 20.54
C LYS A 48 9.69 2.59 21.04
N GLU A 49 8.46 2.50 21.55
CA GLU A 49 7.86 1.24 22.01
C GLU A 49 7.69 0.23 20.88
N GLN A 50 7.28 0.69 19.71
CA GLN A 50 6.96 -0.16 18.56
C GLN A 50 8.08 -0.19 17.49
N LYS A 51 9.29 0.26 17.85
CA LYS A 51 10.42 0.45 16.90
C LYS A 51 10.72 -0.77 16.03
N LEU A 52 10.60 -1.98 16.57
CA LEU A 52 10.89 -3.21 15.84
C LEU A 52 9.92 -3.43 14.68
N ILE A 53 8.63 -3.09 14.89
CA ILE A 53 7.61 -3.21 13.84
C ILE A 53 7.86 -2.16 12.75
N PHE A 54 8.14 -0.90 13.13
CA PHE A 54 8.46 0.15 12.18
C PHE A 54 9.70 -0.17 11.36
N ILE A 55 10.76 -0.67 12.00
CA ILE A 55 11.98 -1.10 11.30
C ILE A 55 11.68 -2.28 10.37
N GLY A 56 10.91 -3.28 10.83
CA GLY A 56 10.53 -4.43 10.02
C GLY A 56 9.73 -4.03 8.78
N LEU A 57 8.75 -3.13 8.91
CA LEU A 57 7.99 -2.59 7.80
C LEU A 57 8.87 -1.81 6.83
N LEU A 58 9.77 -0.97 7.34
CA LEU A 58 10.70 -0.20 6.53
C LEU A 58 11.65 -1.09 5.73
N VAL A 59 12.22 -2.12 6.38
CA VAL A 59 13.10 -3.09 5.71
C VAL A 59 12.37 -3.84 4.61
N LEU A 60 11.16 -4.36 4.90
CA LEU A 60 10.33 -5.03 3.91
C LEU A 60 9.98 -4.11 2.73
N PHE A 61 9.65 -2.86 3.00
CA PHE A 61 9.36 -1.87 1.97
C PHE A 61 10.58 -1.61 1.08
N ILE A 62 11.77 -1.39 1.68
CA ILE A 62 13.00 -1.19 0.92
C ILE A 62 13.33 -2.41 0.06
N VAL A 63 13.19 -3.62 0.61
CA VAL A 63 13.41 -4.87 -0.14
C VAL A 63 12.44 -4.97 -1.32
N GLN A 64 11.15 -4.72 -1.10
CA GLN A 64 10.12 -4.78 -2.13
C GLN A 64 10.39 -3.77 -3.25
N VAL A 65 10.64 -2.49 -2.92
CA VAL A 65 10.91 -1.43 -3.91
C VAL A 65 12.19 -1.71 -4.67
N SER A 66 13.27 -2.10 -3.97
CA SER A 66 14.56 -2.41 -4.60
C SER A 66 14.44 -3.59 -5.55
N TYR A 67 13.75 -4.66 -5.14
CA TYR A 67 13.54 -5.84 -5.98
C TYR A 67 12.71 -5.52 -7.22
N ALA A 68 11.65 -4.76 -7.07
CA ALA A 68 10.81 -4.31 -8.16
C ALA A 68 11.58 -3.42 -9.16
N PHE A 69 12.40 -2.50 -8.63
CA PHE A 69 13.19 -1.59 -9.44
C PHE A 69 14.28 -2.33 -10.23
N ILE A 70 14.98 -3.27 -9.60
CA ILE A 70 16.01 -4.10 -10.27
C ILE A 70 15.38 -4.91 -11.41
N ARG A 71 14.18 -5.48 -11.18
CA ARG A 71 13.54 -6.39 -12.13
C ARG A 71 12.85 -5.68 -13.29
N TYR A 72 12.15 -4.58 -13.01
CA TYR A 72 11.31 -3.91 -14.00
C TYR A 72 11.82 -2.52 -14.42
N ARG A 73 12.81 -1.98 -13.71
CA ARG A 73 13.27 -0.58 -13.83
C ARG A 73 12.11 0.44 -13.72
N LYS A 74 11.06 0.05 -12.99
CA LYS A 74 9.87 0.86 -12.72
C LYS A 74 9.42 0.59 -11.29
N MET A 75 8.84 1.61 -10.65
CA MET A 75 8.13 1.39 -9.40
C MET A 75 6.88 0.56 -9.67
N THR A 76 6.61 -0.42 -8.81
CA THR A 76 5.41 -1.23 -8.88
C THR A 76 4.35 -0.66 -7.95
N GLY A 77 3.16 -0.45 -8.50
CA GLY A 77 1.94 -0.24 -7.74
C GLY A 77 0.94 -1.33 -8.15
N PHE A 78 1.08 -2.52 -7.58
CA PHE A 78 0.06 -3.54 -7.78
C PHE A 78 -1.15 -3.15 -6.92
N HIS A 79 -2.25 -2.73 -7.54
CA HIS A 79 -3.49 -2.41 -6.84
C HIS A 79 -4.22 -3.70 -6.40
N THR A 80 -3.54 -4.54 -5.60
CA THR A 80 -4.14 -5.77 -5.07
C THR A 80 -5.23 -5.44 -4.06
N TRP A 81 -6.12 -6.40 -3.80
CA TRP A 81 -7.12 -6.27 -2.74
C TRP A 81 -6.47 -6.10 -1.37
N LEU A 82 -5.34 -6.80 -1.15
CA LEU A 82 -4.60 -6.70 0.10
C LEU A 82 -3.98 -5.31 0.28
N ALA A 83 -3.42 -4.72 -0.81
CA ALA A 83 -2.91 -3.35 -0.79
C ALA A 83 -3.99 -2.32 -0.45
N LYS A 84 -5.20 -2.47 -1.01
CA LYS A 84 -6.33 -1.58 -0.69
C LYS A 84 -6.75 -1.69 0.78
N THR A 85 -6.79 -2.91 1.32
CA THR A 85 -7.12 -3.15 2.73
C THR A 85 -6.05 -2.57 3.65
N ALA A 86 -4.76 -2.75 3.31
CA ALA A 86 -3.65 -2.17 4.05
C ALA A 86 -3.73 -0.65 4.09
N ALA A 87 -3.90 -0.01 2.92
CA ALA A 87 -4.04 1.44 2.81
C ALA A 87 -5.23 1.98 3.62
N PHE A 88 -6.37 1.30 3.58
CA PHE A 88 -7.54 1.67 4.37
C PHE A 88 -7.26 1.62 5.88
N LEU A 89 -6.68 0.51 6.38
CA LEU A 89 -6.37 0.35 7.79
C LEU A 89 -5.30 1.35 8.26
N GLN A 90 -4.28 1.61 7.44
CA GLN A 90 -3.27 2.62 7.71
C GLN A 90 -3.89 4.02 7.80
N GLY A 91 -4.74 4.37 6.84
CA GLY A 91 -5.44 5.66 6.82
C GLY A 91 -6.32 5.86 8.05
N VAL A 92 -7.10 4.85 8.43
CA VAL A 92 -7.93 4.89 9.65
C VAL A 92 -7.05 4.99 10.90
N PHE A 93 -5.97 4.22 10.99
CA PHE A 93 -5.05 4.31 12.12
C PHE A 93 -4.40 5.69 12.24
N LEU A 94 -3.85 6.22 11.14
CA LEU A 94 -3.21 7.54 11.12
C LEU A 94 -4.20 8.65 11.48
N LEU A 95 -5.41 8.59 10.94
CA LEU A 95 -6.44 9.55 11.29
C LEU A 95 -6.75 9.50 12.79
N LEU A 96 -7.01 8.32 13.34
CA LEU A 96 -7.38 8.18 14.73
C LEU A 96 -6.23 8.53 15.69
N VAL A 97 -4.98 8.21 15.37
CA VAL A 97 -3.84 8.51 16.24
C VAL A 97 -3.61 10.01 16.46
N PHE A 98 -3.99 10.84 15.49
CA PHE A 98 -3.93 12.30 15.63
C PHE A 98 -5.09 12.88 16.44
N PHE A 99 -6.26 12.27 16.38
CA PHE A 99 -7.43 12.72 17.13
C PHE A 99 -7.55 12.13 18.54
N THR A 100 -6.83 11.04 18.83
CA THR A 100 -6.85 10.38 20.13
C THR A 100 -5.58 10.68 20.92
N ASN A 101 -5.72 10.83 22.24
CA ASN A 101 -4.57 11.07 23.11
C ASN A 101 -3.62 9.86 23.16
N LYS A 102 -4.17 8.64 22.97
CA LYS A 102 -3.39 7.39 22.99
C LYS A 102 -3.61 6.62 21.68
N PRO A 103 -2.56 6.05 21.09
CA PRO A 103 -2.69 5.18 19.93
C PRO A 103 -3.56 3.95 20.23
N ILE A 104 -4.40 3.58 19.28
CA ILE A 104 -5.23 2.36 19.39
C ILE A 104 -4.36 1.17 18.99
N ILE A 105 -3.77 0.52 19.97
CA ILE A 105 -2.80 -0.56 19.78
C ILE A 105 -3.33 -1.72 18.93
N PRO A 106 -4.56 -2.25 19.12
CA PRO A 106 -5.04 -3.34 18.27
C PRO A 106 -5.16 -2.94 16.79
N LEU A 107 -5.57 -1.69 16.52
CA LEU A 107 -5.67 -1.18 15.15
C LEU A 107 -4.29 -1.01 14.50
N PHE A 108 -3.31 -0.56 15.29
CA PHE A 108 -1.91 -0.49 14.84
C PHE A 108 -1.39 -1.86 14.41
N TYR A 109 -1.54 -2.89 15.25
CA TYR A 109 -1.10 -4.23 14.91
C TYR A 109 -1.84 -4.80 13.70
N ALA A 110 -3.15 -4.59 13.59
CA ALA A 110 -3.93 -5.00 12.43
C ALA A 110 -3.39 -4.35 11.15
N ALA A 111 -3.19 -3.02 11.16
CA ALA A 111 -2.62 -2.31 10.03
C ALA A 111 -1.21 -2.79 9.68
N ALA A 112 -0.34 -2.99 10.69
CA ALA A 112 1.03 -3.45 10.50
C ALA A 112 1.08 -4.87 9.89
N ILE A 113 0.30 -5.81 10.40
CA ILE A 113 0.24 -7.18 9.90
C ILE A 113 -0.25 -7.22 8.45
N ILE A 114 -1.34 -6.53 8.15
CA ILE A 114 -1.88 -6.49 6.78
C ILE A 114 -0.89 -5.83 5.82
N THR A 115 -0.18 -4.77 6.26
CA THR A 115 0.88 -4.14 5.45
C THR A 115 2.06 -5.09 5.21
N MET A 116 2.50 -5.85 6.22
CA MET A 116 3.55 -6.86 6.03
C MET A 116 3.14 -7.92 5.01
N LEU A 117 1.91 -8.42 5.13
CA LEU A 117 1.37 -9.43 4.20
C LEU A 117 1.29 -8.87 2.77
N GLN A 118 0.86 -7.62 2.61
CA GLN A 118 0.80 -6.94 1.32
C GLN A 118 2.20 -6.79 0.70
N LEU A 119 3.20 -6.36 1.46
CA LEU A 119 4.57 -6.22 0.95
C LEU A 119 5.16 -7.57 0.53
N ILE A 120 4.89 -8.63 1.29
CA ILE A 120 5.29 -10.00 0.94
C ILE A 120 4.56 -10.46 -0.34
N GLU A 121 3.24 -10.21 -0.44
CA GLU A 121 2.47 -10.51 -1.65
C GLU A 121 3.08 -9.81 -2.88
N GLU A 122 3.45 -8.55 -2.76
CA GLU A 122 4.06 -7.79 -3.85
C GLU A 122 5.42 -8.35 -4.26
N ILE A 123 6.27 -8.73 -3.31
CA ILE A 123 7.56 -9.40 -3.61
C ILE A 123 7.33 -10.69 -4.40
N ILE A 124 6.36 -11.50 -3.99
CA ILE A 124 6.00 -12.75 -4.69
C ILE A 124 5.46 -12.45 -6.09
N LEU A 125 4.61 -11.44 -6.24
CA LEU A 125 4.07 -11.02 -7.54
C LEU A 125 5.18 -10.54 -8.48
N VAL A 126 6.13 -9.74 -7.98
CA VAL A 126 7.32 -9.32 -8.75
C VAL A 126 8.11 -10.54 -9.22
N HIS A 127 8.24 -11.59 -8.39
CA HIS A 127 8.93 -12.83 -8.77
C HIS A 127 8.18 -13.63 -9.83
N LEU A 128 6.86 -13.74 -9.71
CA LEU A 128 6.02 -14.59 -10.57
C LEU A 128 5.69 -13.98 -11.93
N LEU A 129 5.63 -12.65 -12.03
CA LEU A 129 5.25 -11.95 -13.25
C LEU A 129 6.50 -11.65 -14.08
N PRO A 130 6.55 -12.09 -15.38
CA PRO A 130 7.69 -11.83 -16.25
C PRO A 130 7.77 -10.37 -16.71
N HIS A 131 6.63 -9.69 -16.79
CA HIS A 131 6.51 -8.30 -17.22
C HIS A 131 5.73 -7.47 -16.21
N TRP A 132 6.06 -6.19 -16.14
CA TRP A 132 5.31 -5.23 -15.33
C TRP A 132 3.86 -5.16 -15.78
N GLN A 133 2.93 -5.31 -14.83
CA GLN A 133 1.50 -5.20 -15.05
C GLN A 133 0.89 -4.29 -13.97
N ALA A 134 0.14 -3.27 -14.39
CA ALA A 134 -0.73 -2.54 -13.47
C ALA A 134 -2.02 -3.35 -13.24
N ASN A 135 -2.70 -3.13 -12.12
CA ASN A 135 -4.00 -3.73 -11.80
C ASN A 135 -4.03 -5.26 -11.65
N VAL A 136 -3.04 -5.81 -10.98
CA VAL A 136 -3.08 -7.22 -10.57
C VAL A 136 -4.01 -7.36 -9.36
N LYS A 137 -5.06 -8.18 -9.48
CA LYS A 137 -6.08 -8.35 -8.42
C LYS A 137 -5.53 -8.98 -7.13
N GLY A 138 -4.42 -9.74 -7.22
CA GLY A 138 -3.75 -10.42 -6.12
C GLY A 138 -3.11 -11.74 -6.53
N LEU A 139 -2.32 -12.30 -5.62
CA LEU A 139 -1.57 -13.54 -5.82
C LEU A 139 -2.46 -14.72 -6.21
N TYR A 140 -3.60 -14.87 -5.56
CA TYR A 140 -4.56 -15.95 -5.85
C TYR A 140 -4.96 -15.99 -7.33
N TRP A 141 -5.28 -14.85 -7.93
CA TRP A 141 -5.70 -14.76 -9.34
C TRP A 141 -4.55 -15.06 -10.31
N VAL A 142 -3.33 -14.67 -9.96
CA VAL A 142 -2.14 -14.97 -10.77
C VAL A 142 -1.84 -16.46 -10.76
N LEU A 143 -1.90 -17.10 -9.61
CA LEU A 143 -1.70 -18.55 -9.47
C LEU A 143 -2.79 -19.36 -10.17
N LYS A 144 -4.05 -18.92 -10.09
CA LYS A 144 -5.18 -19.57 -10.79
C LYS A 144 -5.03 -19.50 -12.31
N LYS A 145 -4.52 -18.39 -12.85
CA LYS A 145 -4.25 -18.26 -14.29
C LYS A 145 -3.05 -19.10 -14.76
N LYS A 146 -2.11 -19.41 -13.86
CA LYS A 146 -0.93 -20.24 -14.16
C LYS A 146 -1.18 -21.74 -14.08
N LYS A 147 -2.26 -22.20 -13.42
CA LYS A 147 -2.68 -23.59 -13.54
C LYS A 147 -3.19 -23.82 -14.95
N PRO A 148 -2.55 -24.68 -15.79
CA PRO A 148 -3.15 -25.12 -17.03
C PRO A 148 -4.47 -25.82 -16.68
N ALA A 149 -5.47 -25.66 -17.55
CA ALA A 149 -6.62 -26.56 -17.54
C ALA A 149 -6.08 -27.97 -17.85
N THR A 150 -5.76 -28.71 -16.79
CA THR A 150 -5.54 -30.13 -16.84
C THR A 150 -6.89 -30.73 -16.49
N ASP A 151 -7.40 -31.50 -17.44
CA ASP A 151 -8.46 -32.48 -17.36
C ASP A 151 -9.91 -31.97 -17.52
N GLU A 152 -10.30 -31.95 -18.79
CA GLU A 152 -11.48 -32.73 -19.24
C GLU A 152 -11.12 -33.57 -20.45
#